data_f36089c6167b3ec5e77c14c10dcef23d
#
_entry.id   f36089c6167b3ec5e77c14c10dcef23d
#
_cell.length_a   1.000
_cell.length_b   1.000
_cell.length_c   1.000
_cell.angle_alpha   90.00
_cell.angle_beta   90.00
_cell.angle_gamma   90.00
#
_symmetry.space_group_name_H-M   'P 1'
#
loop_
_entity.id
_entity.type
_entity.pdbx_description
1 polymer ?
#
loop_
_entity_poly.entity_id
_entity_poly.type
_entity_poly.pdbx_seq_one_letter_code
_entity_poly.pdbx_strand_id
1 'polypeptide(L)'
;MKKFIMLAVVLTTITISSFANITSDINKKAISTFNKSFSYAEDVRWEVKNNIYKVTFKSNGKEMYAYYNGEGDQIAVTRHIHIEQLPLAVAAELKSKYQDSWLTELFEISSNGETAYFATLESATHITVLKADGTSGWSTFKKDKRK
;
A
#
# COMPACT_ATOMS: atom_id res chain seq x y z
N MET A 1 -11.95 1.14 10.55
CA MET A 1 -11.08 2.35 10.59
C MET A 1 -9.74 2.13 11.28
N LYS A 2 -9.67 1.56 12.50
CA LYS A 2 -8.38 1.32 13.21
C LYS A 2 -7.39 0.39 12.48
N LYS A 3 -7.86 -0.55 11.66
CA LYS A 3 -7.01 -1.52 10.93
C LYS A 3 -6.23 -0.90 9.77
N PHE A 4 -6.77 0.11 9.09
CA PHE A 4 -6.06 0.83 8.03
C PHE A 4 -4.89 1.68 8.54
N ILE A 5 -4.99 2.21 9.75
CA ILE A 5 -3.93 3.03 10.36
C ILE A 5 -2.65 2.20 10.56
N MET A 6 -2.81 0.95 11.00
CA MET A 6 -1.68 0.06 11.27
C MET A 6 -0.94 -0.36 10.00
N LEU A 7 -1.67 -0.52 8.88
CA LEU A 7 -1.10 -0.93 7.61
C LEU A 7 -0.33 0.21 6.92
N ALA A 8 -0.84 1.44 6.99
CA ALA A 8 -0.16 2.59 6.37
C ALA A 8 1.19 2.91 7.03
N VAL A 9 1.35 2.65 8.34
CA VAL A 9 2.64 2.78 9.04
C VAL A 9 3.67 1.76 8.55
N VAL A 10 3.23 0.56 8.16
CA VAL A 10 4.12 -0.49 7.62
C VAL A 10 4.62 -0.14 6.22
N LEU A 11 3.82 0.58 5.42
CA LEU A 11 4.17 0.93 4.04
C LEU A 11 5.30 1.98 3.94
N THR A 12 5.44 2.86 4.93
CA THR A 12 6.38 3.99 4.88
C THR A 12 7.80 3.69 5.39
N THR A 13 8.08 2.48 5.91
CA THR A 13 9.33 2.20 6.64
C THR A 13 10.17 1.06 6.08
N ILE A 14 9.88 0.51 4.90
CA ILE A 14 10.66 -0.60 4.36
C ILE A 14 11.87 -0.07 3.59
N THR A 15 12.92 0.31 4.31
CA THR A 15 14.26 0.38 3.74
C THR A 15 14.78 -1.05 3.53
N ILE A 16 15.24 -1.32 2.33
CA ILE A 16 15.74 -2.60 1.86
C ILE A 16 16.91 -3.07 2.75
N SER A 17 16.71 -4.13 3.50
CA SER A 17 17.79 -4.85 4.18
C SER A 17 17.81 -6.29 3.70
N SER A 18 18.89 -6.63 3.02
CA SER A 18 19.46 -7.98 2.76
C SER A 18 18.50 -9.16 2.59
N PHE A 19 18.45 -9.67 1.38
CA PHE A 19 17.78 -10.93 1.02
C PHE A 19 18.44 -12.14 1.74
N ALA A 20 17.93 -12.53 2.91
CA ALA A 20 18.09 -13.86 3.41
C ALA A 20 16.91 -14.70 2.87
N ASN A 21 17.16 -15.94 2.44
CA ASN A 21 16.13 -16.91 2.05
C ASN A 21 15.22 -17.22 3.26
N ILE A 22 14.13 -16.46 3.44
CA ILE A 22 13.20 -16.56 4.59
C ILE A 22 12.01 -17.48 4.26
N THR A 23 12.16 -18.40 3.31
CA THR A 23 11.06 -19.31 2.95
C THR A 23 10.69 -20.31 4.05
N SER A 24 11.56 -20.57 5.04
CA SER A 24 11.28 -21.50 6.12
C SER A 24 10.34 -20.95 7.20
N ASP A 25 10.23 -19.62 7.33
CA ASP A 25 9.48 -18.99 8.44
C ASP A 25 8.12 -18.43 8.00
N ILE A 26 7.74 -18.61 6.73
CA ILE A 26 6.46 -18.08 6.22
C ILE A 26 5.34 -19.05 6.59
N ASN A 27 4.28 -18.50 7.17
CA ASN A 27 3.08 -19.25 7.52
C ASN A 27 2.49 -19.96 6.29
N LYS A 28 2.36 -21.31 6.36
CA LYS A 28 1.82 -22.13 5.27
C LYS A 28 0.40 -21.71 4.85
N LYS A 29 -0.41 -21.21 5.78
CA LYS A 29 -1.73 -20.68 5.48
C LYS A 29 -1.65 -19.40 4.64
N ALA A 30 -0.70 -18.50 4.94
CA ALA A 30 -0.49 -17.28 4.13
C ALA A 30 -0.12 -17.64 2.68
N ILE A 31 0.79 -18.59 2.49
CA ILE A 31 1.16 -19.09 1.15
C ILE A 31 -0.04 -19.70 0.44
N SER A 32 -0.82 -20.55 1.13
CA SER A 32 -2.01 -21.16 0.55
C SER A 32 -3.07 -20.14 0.16
N THR A 33 -3.32 -19.15 1.03
CA THR A 33 -4.28 -18.06 0.78
C THR A 33 -3.82 -17.22 -0.42
N PHE A 34 -2.53 -16.87 -0.47
CA PHE A 34 -1.96 -16.15 -1.60
C PHE A 34 -2.12 -16.90 -2.92
N ASN A 35 -1.73 -18.16 -2.98
CA ASN A 35 -1.80 -18.96 -4.20
C ASN A 35 -3.24 -19.16 -4.71
N LYS A 36 -4.23 -19.21 -3.81
CA LYS A 36 -5.64 -19.27 -4.19
C LYS A 36 -6.14 -17.95 -4.78
N SER A 37 -5.70 -16.81 -4.21
CA SER A 37 -6.16 -15.48 -4.63
C SER A 37 -5.42 -14.96 -5.88
N PHE A 38 -4.16 -15.38 -6.07
CA PHE A 38 -3.26 -14.88 -7.10
C PHE A 38 -2.56 -16.04 -7.84
N SER A 39 -3.35 -16.95 -8.42
CA SER A 39 -2.85 -18.16 -9.10
C SER A 39 -1.93 -17.89 -10.31
N TYR A 40 -2.00 -16.69 -10.89
CA TYR A 40 -1.18 -16.24 -12.01
C TYR A 40 -0.12 -15.21 -11.61
N ALA A 41 0.26 -15.17 -10.32
CA ALA A 41 1.30 -14.29 -9.83
C ALA A 41 2.68 -14.70 -10.35
N GLU A 42 3.45 -13.74 -10.80
CA GLU A 42 4.83 -13.86 -11.26
C GLU A 42 5.79 -13.13 -10.32
N ASP A 43 7.08 -13.48 -10.33
CA ASP A 43 8.14 -12.80 -9.57
C ASP A 43 7.84 -12.69 -8.05
N VAL A 44 7.28 -13.74 -7.46
CA VAL A 44 6.81 -13.76 -6.07
C VAL A 44 7.97 -13.71 -5.08
N ARG A 45 7.97 -12.72 -4.20
CA ARG A 45 8.96 -12.54 -3.13
C ARG A 45 8.27 -12.26 -1.80
N TRP A 46 8.67 -12.98 -0.76
CA TRP A 46 8.13 -12.85 0.58
C TRP A 46 9.10 -12.14 1.51
N GLU A 47 8.56 -11.30 2.37
CA GLU A 47 9.26 -10.60 3.45
C GLU A 47 8.46 -10.73 4.74
N VAL A 48 9.15 -10.87 5.88
CA VAL A 48 8.51 -10.96 7.20
C VAL A 48 9.02 -9.83 8.08
N LYS A 49 8.11 -9.06 8.66
CA LYS A 49 8.44 -8.00 9.62
C LYS A 49 7.32 -7.86 10.65
N ASN A 50 7.68 -7.89 11.94
CA ASN A 50 6.72 -7.69 13.04
C ASN A 50 5.47 -8.60 12.94
N ASN A 51 5.67 -9.88 12.61
CA ASN A 51 4.60 -10.86 12.44
C ASN A 51 3.60 -10.52 11.29
N ILE A 52 4.01 -9.64 10.38
CA ILE A 52 3.31 -9.36 9.12
C ILE A 52 4.12 -9.97 7.99
N TYR A 53 3.46 -10.75 7.15
CA TYR A 53 4.02 -11.30 5.93
C TYR A 53 3.62 -10.38 4.77
N LYS A 54 4.61 -9.83 4.09
CA LYS A 54 4.44 -9.07 2.85
C LYS A 54 4.86 -9.95 1.68
N VAL A 55 4.05 -10.02 0.65
CA VAL A 55 4.42 -10.63 -0.62
C VAL A 55 4.40 -9.57 -1.71
N THR A 56 5.51 -9.45 -2.43
CA THR A 56 5.64 -8.65 -3.65
C THR A 56 5.52 -9.61 -4.83
N PHE A 57 4.71 -9.25 -5.80
CA PHE A 57 4.48 -10.09 -6.99
C PHE A 57 4.03 -9.24 -8.18
N LYS A 58 4.09 -9.82 -9.38
CA LYS A 58 3.49 -9.22 -10.57
C LYS A 58 2.19 -9.92 -10.92
N SER A 59 1.21 -9.15 -11.34
CA SER A 59 -0.05 -9.61 -11.91
C SER A 59 -0.38 -8.76 -13.13
N ASN A 60 -0.52 -9.41 -14.30
CA ASN A 60 -0.71 -8.73 -15.59
C ASN A 60 0.35 -7.63 -15.85
N GLY A 61 1.61 -7.92 -15.54
CA GLY A 61 2.73 -7.01 -15.73
C GLY A 61 2.81 -5.84 -14.73
N LYS A 62 1.90 -5.76 -13.74
CA LYS A 62 1.88 -4.71 -12.71
C LYS A 62 2.37 -5.27 -11.39
N GLU A 63 3.26 -4.54 -10.72
CA GLU A 63 3.72 -4.87 -9.38
C GLU A 63 2.63 -4.62 -8.36
N MET A 64 2.41 -5.61 -7.50
CA MET A 64 1.42 -5.61 -6.44
C MET A 64 2.03 -6.12 -5.14
N TYR A 65 1.40 -5.77 -4.04
CA TYR A 65 1.80 -6.20 -2.70
C TYR A 65 0.58 -6.74 -1.96
N ALA A 66 0.70 -7.91 -1.36
CA ALA A 66 -0.31 -8.43 -0.46
C ALA A 66 0.28 -8.62 0.94
N TYR A 67 -0.54 -8.40 1.96
CA TYR A 67 -0.13 -8.44 3.36
C TYR A 67 -0.98 -9.46 4.10
N TYR A 68 -0.32 -10.26 4.93
CA TYR A 68 -0.96 -11.30 5.75
C TYR A 68 -0.55 -11.12 7.20
N ASN A 69 -1.45 -11.42 8.13
CA ASN A 69 -1.14 -11.45 9.57
C ASN A 69 -0.39 -12.73 9.96
N GLY A 70 0.02 -12.81 11.22
CA GLY A 70 0.70 -14.00 11.75
C GLY A 70 -0.10 -15.30 11.68
N GLU A 71 -1.41 -15.19 11.57
CA GLU A 71 -2.34 -16.33 11.41
C GLU A 71 -2.50 -16.75 9.95
N GLY A 72 -1.92 -16.00 9.00
CA GLY A 72 -1.96 -16.27 7.57
C GLY A 72 -3.22 -15.75 6.87
N ASP A 73 -3.99 -14.87 7.50
CA ASP A 73 -5.14 -14.23 6.90
C ASP A 73 -4.71 -12.96 6.14
N GLN A 74 -5.25 -12.78 4.94
CA GLN A 74 -4.98 -11.59 4.14
C GLN A 74 -5.60 -10.35 4.79
N ILE A 75 -4.77 -9.34 5.05
CA ILE A 75 -5.20 -8.08 5.66
C ILE A 75 -5.33 -6.95 4.66
N ALA A 76 -4.54 -6.95 3.59
CA ALA A 76 -4.65 -5.97 2.51
C ALA A 76 -3.95 -6.42 1.23
N VAL A 77 -4.36 -5.80 0.13
CA VAL A 77 -3.64 -5.79 -1.15
C VAL A 77 -3.41 -4.35 -1.55
N THR A 78 -2.21 -4.03 -2.04
CA THR A 78 -1.88 -2.68 -2.50
C THR A 78 -1.22 -2.69 -3.86
N ARG A 79 -1.37 -1.59 -4.59
CA ARG A 79 -0.66 -1.35 -5.85
C ARG A 79 -0.39 0.13 -6.05
N HIS A 80 0.71 0.45 -6.70
CA HIS A 80 0.90 1.79 -7.22
C HIS A 80 -0.08 2.04 -8.39
N ILE A 81 -0.62 3.24 -8.41
CA ILE A 81 -1.55 3.69 -9.46
C ILE A 81 -1.13 5.06 -10.00
N HIS A 82 -1.65 5.39 -11.16
CA HIS A 82 -1.54 6.75 -11.72
C HIS A 82 -2.80 7.56 -11.39
N ILE A 83 -2.70 8.88 -11.46
CA ILE A 83 -3.79 9.80 -11.09
C ILE A 83 -5.06 9.57 -11.94
N GLU A 84 -4.90 9.09 -13.18
CA GLU A 84 -5.98 8.75 -14.10
C GLU A 84 -6.77 7.51 -13.67
N GLN A 85 -6.24 6.72 -12.74
CA GLN A 85 -6.89 5.53 -12.20
C GLN A 85 -7.71 5.82 -10.93
N LEU A 86 -7.61 7.05 -10.39
CA LEU A 86 -8.46 7.51 -9.30
C LEU A 86 -9.91 7.73 -9.77
N PRO A 87 -10.89 7.60 -8.88
CA PRO A 87 -12.24 8.13 -9.12
C PRO A 87 -12.17 9.61 -9.50
N LEU A 88 -12.97 10.02 -10.48
CA LEU A 88 -12.89 11.36 -11.08
C LEU A 88 -12.94 12.49 -10.06
N ALA A 89 -13.84 12.40 -9.06
CA ALA A 89 -13.97 13.41 -8.02
C ALA A 89 -12.71 13.50 -7.14
N VAL A 90 -12.12 12.36 -6.77
CA VAL A 90 -10.90 12.27 -5.95
C VAL A 90 -9.69 12.82 -6.72
N ALA A 91 -9.57 12.51 -8.01
CA ALA A 91 -8.52 13.06 -8.88
C ALA A 91 -8.64 14.58 -9.05
N ALA A 92 -9.86 15.08 -9.29
CA ALA A 92 -10.11 16.49 -9.45
C ALA A 92 -9.78 17.29 -8.19
N GLU A 93 -10.14 16.78 -7.03
CA GLU A 93 -9.81 17.40 -5.73
C GLU A 93 -8.30 17.44 -5.48
N LEU A 94 -7.57 16.34 -5.76
CA LEU A 94 -6.12 16.29 -5.61
C LEU A 94 -5.45 17.36 -6.48
N LYS A 95 -5.85 17.46 -7.73
CA LYS A 95 -5.33 18.46 -8.69
C LYS A 95 -5.64 19.91 -8.30
N SER A 96 -6.83 20.18 -7.71
CA SER A 96 -7.24 21.55 -7.39
C SER A 96 -6.71 22.06 -6.05
N LYS A 97 -6.65 21.21 -5.02
CA LYS A 97 -6.29 21.64 -3.66
C LYS A 97 -4.80 21.61 -3.36
N TYR A 98 -4.01 20.85 -4.13
CA TYR A 98 -2.61 20.58 -3.80
C TYR A 98 -1.65 20.96 -4.93
N GLN A 99 -1.94 22.06 -5.64
CA GLN A 99 -1.15 22.53 -6.79
C GLN A 99 0.28 22.90 -6.44
N ASP A 100 0.54 23.34 -5.21
CA ASP A 100 1.86 23.77 -4.73
C ASP A 100 2.70 22.61 -4.17
N SER A 101 2.31 21.37 -4.44
CA SER A 101 2.99 20.16 -3.95
C SER A 101 3.21 19.17 -5.08
N TRP A 102 4.34 18.45 -5.02
CA TRP A 102 4.63 17.38 -5.96
C TRP A 102 4.05 16.06 -5.44
N LEU A 103 3.27 15.39 -6.26
CA LEU A 103 2.83 14.02 -6.00
C LEU A 103 4.02 13.07 -6.25
N THR A 104 4.55 12.48 -5.18
CA THR A 104 5.69 11.56 -5.25
C THR A 104 5.28 10.09 -5.24
N GLU A 105 4.16 9.79 -4.56
CA GLU A 105 3.62 8.43 -4.50
C GLU A 105 2.09 8.47 -4.54
N LEU A 106 1.51 7.50 -5.24
CA LEU A 106 0.07 7.27 -5.25
C LEU A 106 -0.20 5.77 -5.30
N PHE A 107 -0.95 5.27 -4.33
CA PHE A 107 -1.30 3.86 -4.28
C PHE A 107 -2.73 3.63 -3.77
N GLU A 108 -3.26 2.51 -4.19
CA GLU A 108 -4.55 1.97 -3.80
C GLU A 108 -4.34 0.86 -2.78
N ILE A 109 -5.16 0.83 -1.74
CA ILE A 109 -5.25 -0.26 -0.77
C ILE A 109 -6.65 -0.84 -0.81
N SER A 110 -6.75 -2.16 -0.97
CA SER A 110 -7.97 -2.92 -0.76
C SER A 110 -7.84 -3.77 0.51
N SER A 111 -8.77 -3.63 1.44
CA SER A 111 -8.78 -4.36 2.71
C SER A 111 -10.22 -4.57 3.17
N ASN A 112 -10.60 -5.81 3.51
CA ASN A 112 -11.93 -6.17 3.99
C ASN A 112 -13.09 -5.71 3.05
N GLY A 113 -12.85 -5.70 1.74
CA GLY A 113 -13.85 -5.25 0.74
C GLY A 113 -13.95 -3.73 0.59
N GLU A 114 -13.17 -2.96 1.34
CA GLU A 114 -13.10 -1.50 1.21
C GLU A 114 -11.85 -1.09 0.44
N THR A 115 -11.96 -0.01 -0.35
CA THR A 115 -10.85 0.58 -1.08
C THR A 115 -10.55 1.96 -0.54
N ALA A 116 -9.27 2.25 -0.33
CA ALA A 116 -8.76 3.56 0.02
C ALA A 116 -7.57 3.93 -0.87
N TYR A 117 -7.34 5.23 -1.04
CA TYR A 117 -6.23 5.77 -1.79
C TYR A 117 -5.31 6.56 -0.86
N PHE A 118 -4.01 6.47 -1.11
CA PHE A 118 -3.01 7.24 -0.38
C PHE A 118 -2.13 7.98 -1.37
N ALA A 119 -1.94 9.27 -1.12
CA ALA A 119 -1.06 10.13 -1.91
C ALA A 119 -0.01 10.75 -1.02
N THR A 120 1.26 10.60 -1.38
CA THR A 120 2.37 11.32 -0.74
C THR A 120 2.67 12.57 -1.55
N LEU A 121 2.54 13.70 -0.89
CA LEU A 121 2.81 15.03 -1.44
C LEU A 121 4.02 15.64 -0.79
N GLU A 122 4.94 16.15 -1.59
CA GLU A 122 6.10 16.92 -1.12
C GLU A 122 5.94 18.40 -1.48
N SER A 123 6.17 19.25 -0.50
CA SER A 123 6.32 20.70 -0.68
C SER A 123 7.73 21.13 -0.26
N ALA A 124 8.04 22.41 -0.35
CA ALA A 124 9.34 22.96 0.11
C ALA A 124 9.62 22.69 1.60
N THR A 125 8.58 22.56 2.43
CA THR A 125 8.69 22.51 3.89
C THR A 125 8.14 21.24 4.53
N HIS A 126 7.30 20.47 3.83
CA HIS A 126 6.60 19.33 4.41
C HIS A 126 6.49 18.16 3.44
N ILE A 127 6.43 16.96 4.02
CA ILE A 127 5.94 15.75 3.39
C ILE A 127 4.57 15.45 4.00
N THR A 128 3.54 15.36 3.18
CA THR A 128 2.17 15.12 3.63
C THR A 128 1.64 13.86 2.97
N VAL A 129 1.18 12.91 3.78
CA VAL A 129 0.45 11.74 3.31
C VAL A 129 -1.04 12.04 3.45
N LEU A 130 -1.74 11.96 2.35
CA LEU A 130 -3.19 12.09 2.27
C LEU A 130 -3.84 10.72 2.17
N LYS A 131 -5.06 10.60 2.69
CA LYS A 131 -5.94 9.45 2.51
C LYS A 131 -7.27 9.90 1.94
N ALA A 132 -7.78 9.16 0.96
CA ALA A 132 -9.15 9.25 0.49
C ALA A 132 -9.80 7.86 0.54
N ASP A 133 -11.03 7.78 1.01
CA ASP A 133 -11.88 6.62 0.80
C ASP A 133 -12.53 6.73 -0.58
N GLY A 134 -12.90 5.64 -1.21
CA GLY A 134 -13.35 5.66 -2.62
C GLY A 134 -14.49 6.63 -2.97
N THR A 135 -15.18 7.17 -1.97
CA THR A 135 -16.33 8.10 -2.12
C THR A 135 -16.13 9.45 -1.46
N SER A 136 -15.17 9.60 -0.54
CA SER A 136 -14.89 10.84 0.18
C SER A 136 -13.61 11.48 -0.30
N GLY A 137 -13.52 12.80 -0.11
CA GLY A 137 -12.36 13.60 -0.50
C GLY A 137 -11.11 13.29 0.34
N TRP A 138 -10.02 13.98 0.03
CA TRP A 138 -8.74 13.82 0.69
C TRP A 138 -8.73 14.40 2.10
N SER A 139 -8.20 13.64 3.04
CA SER A 139 -7.88 14.06 4.40
C SER A 139 -6.40 13.85 4.70
N THR A 140 -5.83 14.68 5.56
CA THR A 140 -4.44 14.49 6.00
C THR A 140 -4.35 13.29 6.90
N PHE A 141 -3.60 12.29 6.48
CA PHE A 141 -3.30 11.09 7.27
C PHE A 141 -2.05 11.31 8.14
N LYS A 142 -1.00 11.91 7.56
CA LYS A 142 0.27 12.21 8.23
C LYS A 142 0.89 13.45 7.62
N LYS A 143 1.57 14.27 8.45
CA LYS A 143 2.32 15.44 7.98
C LYS A 143 3.61 15.58 8.79
N ASP A 144 4.73 15.54 8.10
CA ASP A 144 6.07 15.68 8.68
C ASP A 144 6.77 16.92 8.07
N LYS A 145 7.63 17.57 8.86
CA LYS A 145 8.52 18.60 8.31
C LYS A 145 9.61 17.94 7.48
N ARG A 146 9.91 18.54 6.34
CA ARG A 146 11.07 18.15 5.54
C ARG A 146 12.33 18.58 6.29
N LYS A 147 13.29 17.66 6.43
CA LYS A 147 14.60 17.92 7.04
C LYS A 147 15.53 18.58 6.02
#